data_e9573f1b03320c9377c79cf751088597
#
_entry.id   e9573f1b03320c9377c79cf751088597
#
_cell.length_a   1.000
_cell.length_b   1.000
_cell.length_c   1.000
_cell.angle_alpha   90.00
_cell.angle_beta   90.00
_cell.angle_gamma   90.00
#
_symmetry.space_group_name_H-M   'P 1'
#
loop_
_entity.id
_entity.type
_entity.pdbx_description
1 polymer ?
#
loop_
_entity_poly.entity_id
_entity_poly.type
_entity_poly.pdbx_seq_one_letter_code
_entity_poly.pdbx_strand_id
1 'polypeptide(L)'
;MSNLLKQLLARDVMNEGIQWADSTENLRTAGNRMAKHRIRTLLVRGQDEHDLPGILSSKDVVNMVGAHDLSVLDELHVEDACTRPAICVPETTHLLDCINLMRMAGVRRMPVLREGKVVGILSLSDVFDRIMKN
;
A
#
# COMPACT_ATOMS: atom_id res chain seq x y z
N MET A 1 30.95 8.11 -4.36
CA MET A 1 29.70 7.33 -4.29
C MET A 1 28.69 8.08 -3.45
N SER A 2 27.49 8.14 -3.94
CA SER A 2 26.41 8.80 -3.22
C SER A 2 25.94 7.93 -2.05
N ASN A 3 25.71 8.56 -0.90
CA ASN A 3 25.08 7.90 0.25
C ASN A 3 23.57 8.23 0.31
N LEU A 4 23.02 8.65 -0.83
CA LEU A 4 21.63 9.12 -0.89
C LEU A 4 20.64 8.15 -0.23
N LEU A 5 20.74 6.86 -0.55
CA LEU A 5 19.83 5.85 -0.01
C LEU A 5 19.96 5.67 1.50
N LYS A 6 21.12 6.03 2.07
CA LYS A 6 21.36 5.97 3.51
C LYS A 6 21.01 7.29 4.20
N GLN A 7 20.89 8.38 3.44
CA GLN A 7 20.56 9.70 3.98
C GLN A 7 19.08 9.98 3.96
N LEU A 8 18.38 9.50 2.91
CA LEU A 8 16.95 9.68 2.80
C LEU A 8 16.20 8.72 3.72
N LEU A 9 15.10 9.20 4.24
CA LEU A 9 14.18 8.42 5.09
C LEU A 9 12.88 8.17 4.33
N ALA A 10 12.10 7.18 4.79
CA ALA A 10 10.80 6.88 4.21
C ALA A 10 9.95 8.14 4.05
N ARG A 11 9.91 9.00 5.10
CA ARG A 11 9.12 10.24 5.07
C ARG A 11 9.54 11.23 3.99
N ASP A 12 10.79 11.15 3.52
CA ASP A 12 11.29 12.06 2.49
C ASP A 12 10.80 11.71 1.09
N VAL A 13 10.30 10.49 0.90
CA VAL A 13 9.93 9.95 -0.42
C VAL A 13 8.48 9.49 -0.48
N MET A 14 7.85 9.23 0.66
CA MET A 14 6.47 8.73 0.72
C MET A 14 5.48 9.70 0.06
N ASN A 15 4.36 9.12 -0.40
CA ASN A 15 3.21 9.87 -0.89
C ASN A 15 2.21 10.00 0.26
N GLU A 16 1.76 11.23 0.54
CA GLU A 16 0.81 11.51 1.62
C GLU A 16 -0.65 11.46 1.16
N GLY A 17 -0.89 11.36 -0.15
CA GLY A 17 -2.24 11.27 -0.71
C GLY A 17 -2.85 9.88 -0.56
N ILE A 18 -3.12 9.47 0.67
CA ILE A 18 -3.61 8.14 1.00
C ILE A 18 -5.10 8.02 0.70
N GLN A 19 -5.48 6.94 0.02
CA GLN A 19 -6.88 6.58 -0.19
C GLN A 19 -7.20 5.35 0.65
N TRP A 20 -8.33 5.42 1.35
CA TRP A 20 -8.75 4.39 2.30
C TRP A 20 -10.00 3.66 1.83
N ALA A 21 -10.13 2.41 2.24
CA ALA A 21 -11.33 1.62 2.12
C ALA A 21 -11.68 1.04 3.49
N ASP A 22 -12.98 0.83 3.71
CA ASP A 22 -13.43 0.08 4.88
C ASP A 22 -13.44 -1.40 4.52
N SER A 23 -13.16 -2.26 5.50
CA SER A 23 -13.08 -3.70 5.29
C SER A 23 -14.38 -4.32 4.77
N THR A 24 -15.51 -3.69 5.09
CA THR A 24 -16.84 -4.16 4.72
C THR A 24 -17.33 -3.62 3.38
N GLU A 25 -16.57 -2.76 2.72
CA GLU A 25 -16.94 -2.31 1.38
C GLU A 25 -16.97 -3.46 0.39
N ASN A 26 -17.90 -3.38 -0.54
CA ASN A 26 -18.02 -4.34 -1.63
C ASN A 26 -16.79 -4.22 -2.53
N LEU A 27 -16.29 -5.36 -3.03
CA LEU A 27 -15.05 -5.37 -3.84
C LEU A 27 -15.20 -4.56 -5.12
N ARG A 28 -16.37 -4.58 -5.76
CA ARG A 28 -16.64 -3.77 -6.95
C ARG A 28 -16.53 -2.27 -6.64
N THR A 29 -17.08 -1.83 -5.51
CA THR A 29 -17.04 -0.42 -5.11
C THR A 29 -15.60 0.05 -4.94
N ALA A 30 -14.77 -0.74 -4.26
CA ALA A 30 -13.36 -0.42 -4.08
C ALA A 30 -12.61 -0.42 -5.41
N GLY A 31 -12.87 -1.43 -6.26
CA GLY A 31 -12.26 -1.51 -7.59
C GLY A 31 -12.63 -0.33 -8.49
N ASN A 32 -13.89 0.08 -8.46
CA ASN A 32 -14.36 1.25 -9.21
C ASN A 32 -13.65 2.52 -8.75
N ARG A 33 -13.44 2.67 -7.45
CA ARG A 33 -12.71 3.83 -6.91
C ARG A 33 -11.27 3.85 -7.40
N MET A 34 -10.60 2.69 -7.40
CA MET A 34 -9.24 2.58 -7.94
C MET A 34 -9.19 2.95 -9.42
N ALA A 35 -10.13 2.44 -10.21
CA ALA A 35 -10.19 2.71 -11.65
C ALA A 35 -10.47 4.19 -11.94
N LYS A 36 -11.45 4.76 -11.24
CA LYS A 36 -11.85 6.16 -11.44
C LYS A 36 -10.73 7.14 -11.13
N HIS A 37 -10.00 6.90 -10.05
CA HIS A 37 -8.93 7.79 -9.60
C HIS A 37 -7.55 7.38 -10.13
N ARG A 38 -7.48 6.35 -10.95
CA ARG A 38 -6.25 5.82 -11.54
C ARG A 38 -5.20 5.49 -10.49
N ILE A 39 -5.65 4.91 -9.38
CA ILE A 39 -4.78 4.41 -8.31
C ILE A 39 -4.82 2.89 -8.30
N ARG A 40 -3.76 2.28 -7.79
CA ARG A 40 -3.59 0.83 -7.80
C ARG A 40 -3.69 0.21 -6.42
N THR A 41 -3.91 1.03 -5.41
CA THR A 41 -3.84 0.58 -4.02
C THR A 41 -4.78 1.41 -3.15
N LEU A 42 -5.46 0.74 -2.24
CA LEU A 42 -6.20 1.35 -1.15
C LEU A 42 -5.66 0.78 0.14
N LEU A 43 -5.51 1.62 1.16
CA LEU A 43 -5.29 1.12 2.50
C LEU A 43 -6.64 0.74 3.11
N VAL A 44 -6.63 -0.28 3.93
CA VAL A 44 -7.84 -0.81 4.55
C VAL A 44 -7.78 -0.56 6.04
N ARG A 45 -8.81 0.10 6.57
CA ARG A 45 -8.87 0.41 8.00
C ARG A 45 -8.96 -0.86 8.82
N GLY A 46 -8.25 -0.86 9.97
CA GLY A 46 -8.41 -1.90 10.96
C GLY A 46 -9.75 -1.77 11.69
N GLN A 47 -10.05 -2.74 12.53
CA GLN A 47 -11.26 -2.72 13.36
C GLN A 47 -11.14 -1.68 14.48
N ASP A 48 -9.92 -1.40 14.87
CA ASP A 48 -9.56 -0.52 15.98
C ASP A 48 -8.53 0.49 15.45
N GLU A 49 -8.52 1.71 15.99
CA GLU A 49 -7.58 2.75 15.57
C GLU A 49 -6.12 2.39 15.80
N HIS A 50 -5.86 1.42 16.68
CA HIS A 50 -4.51 0.94 16.99
C HIS A 50 -4.07 -0.22 16.09
N ASP A 51 -4.98 -0.75 15.27
CA ASP A 51 -4.64 -1.83 14.36
C ASP A 51 -3.81 -1.33 13.19
N LEU A 52 -2.84 -2.15 12.76
CA LEU A 52 -2.13 -1.88 11.52
C LEU A 52 -3.10 -1.97 10.35
N PRO A 53 -2.90 -1.17 9.30
CA PRO A 53 -3.79 -1.20 8.14
C PRO A 53 -3.62 -2.48 7.35
N GLY A 54 -4.66 -2.84 6.60
CA GLY A 54 -4.55 -3.76 5.50
C GLY A 54 -4.23 -3.00 4.23
N ILE A 55 -3.98 -3.73 3.15
CA ILE A 55 -3.70 -3.15 1.84
C ILE A 55 -4.43 -3.98 0.78
N LEU A 56 -5.13 -3.29 -0.13
CA LEU A 56 -5.80 -3.89 -1.27
C LEU A 56 -5.21 -3.31 -2.54
N SER A 57 -4.72 -4.17 -3.43
CA SER A 57 -4.17 -3.73 -4.71
C SER A 57 -5.09 -4.13 -5.86
N SER A 58 -4.90 -3.47 -7.01
CA SER A 58 -5.60 -3.88 -8.24
C SER A 58 -5.28 -5.33 -8.61
N LYS A 59 -4.05 -5.78 -8.31
CA LYS A 59 -3.64 -7.18 -8.53
C LYS A 59 -4.48 -8.13 -7.69
N ASP A 60 -4.80 -7.76 -6.45
CA ASP A 60 -5.63 -8.58 -5.56
C ASP A 60 -7.02 -8.78 -6.17
N VAL A 61 -7.60 -7.70 -6.71
CA VAL A 61 -8.92 -7.76 -7.36
C VAL A 61 -8.88 -8.69 -8.59
N VAL A 62 -7.86 -8.52 -9.44
CA VAL A 62 -7.70 -9.35 -10.64
C VAL A 62 -7.52 -10.82 -10.25
N ASN A 63 -6.73 -11.10 -9.23
CA ASN A 63 -6.48 -12.47 -8.78
C ASN A 63 -7.77 -13.13 -8.25
N MET A 64 -8.62 -12.38 -7.55
CA MET A 64 -9.89 -12.92 -7.05
C MET A 64 -10.83 -13.25 -8.20
N VAL A 65 -10.92 -12.37 -9.20
CA VAL A 65 -11.72 -12.64 -10.39
C VAL A 65 -11.18 -13.84 -11.16
N GLY A 66 -9.85 -13.93 -11.30
CA GLY A 66 -9.20 -15.04 -12.01
C GLY A 66 -9.36 -16.39 -11.32
N ALA A 67 -9.39 -16.40 -9.99
CA ALA A 67 -9.57 -17.62 -9.22
C ALA A 67 -11.03 -18.10 -9.18
N HIS A 68 -11.98 -17.21 -9.46
CA HIS A 68 -13.41 -17.50 -9.38
C HIS A 68 -14.09 -17.07 -10.70
N ASP A 69 -14.80 -15.95 -10.70
CA ASP A 69 -15.34 -15.30 -11.88
C ASP A 69 -15.73 -13.84 -11.54
N LEU A 70 -16.32 -13.12 -12.50
CA LEU A 70 -16.68 -11.72 -12.29
C LEU A 70 -17.70 -11.49 -11.17
N SER A 71 -18.49 -12.50 -10.82
CA SER A 71 -19.52 -12.36 -9.78
C SER A 71 -18.93 -12.03 -8.41
N VAL A 72 -17.65 -12.40 -8.15
CA VAL A 72 -17.01 -12.11 -6.87
C VAL A 72 -16.92 -10.61 -6.58
N LEU A 73 -16.94 -9.77 -7.63
CA LEU A 73 -16.90 -8.32 -7.44
C LEU A 73 -18.10 -7.82 -6.63
N ASP A 74 -19.25 -8.48 -6.76
CA ASP A 74 -20.47 -8.09 -6.06
C ASP A 74 -20.71 -8.94 -4.80
N GLU A 75 -20.05 -10.06 -4.67
CA GLU A 75 -20.26 -11.01 -3.57
C GLU A 75 -19.23 -10.84 -2.46
N LEU A 76 -18.00 -10.44 -2.81
CA LEU A 76 -16.91 -10.33 -1.84
C LEU A 76 -16.75 -8.90 -1.34
N HIS A 77 -16.18 -8.81 -0.14
CA HIS A 77 -15.83 -7.54 0.49
C HIS A 77 -14.33 -7.32 0.40
N VAL A 78 -13.91 -6.10 0.66
CA VAL A 78 -12.49 -5.72 0.70
C VAL A 78 -11.70 -6.64 1.64
N GLU A 79 -12.27 -6.96 2.81
CA GLU A 79 -11.61 -7.84 3.79
C GLU A 79 -11.32 -9.24 3.26
N ASP A 80 -12.08 -9.70 2.27
CA ASP A 80 -11.88 -11.04 1.69
C ASP A 80 -10.68 -11.09 0.74
N ALA A 81 -10.24 -9.96 0.23
CA ALA A 81 -9.20 -9.88 -0.81
C ALA A 81 -7.94 -9.16 -0.35
N CYS A 82 -8.01 -8.31 0.67
CA CYS A 82 -6.87 -7.53 1.12
C CYS A 82 -5.84 -8.36 1.89
N THR A 83 -4.62 -7.85 1.95
CA THR A 83 -3.57 -8.41 2.81
C THR A 83 -3.61 -7.67 4.15
N ARG A 84 -3.65 -8.40 5.23
CA ARG A 84 -3.73 -7.84 6.58
C ARG A 84 -2.91 -8.65 7.56
N PRO A 85 -2.05 -8.01 8.36
CA PRO A 85 -1.69 -6.60 8.25
C PRO A 85 -0.77 -6.35 7.06
N ALA A 86 -0.74 -5.13 6.56
CA ALA A 86 0.25 -4.73 5.58
C ALA A 86 1.63 -4.65 6.25
N ILE A 87 2.69 -4.82 5.45
CA ILE A 87 4.05 -4.63 5.93
C ILE A 87 4.30 -3.12 5.97
N CYS A 88 4.50 -2.57 7.16
CA CYS A 88 4.66 -1.14 7.40
C CYS A 88 6.08 -0.81 7.84
N VAL A 89 6.48 0.45 7.66
CA VAL A 89 7.76 0.95 8.16
C VAL A 89 7.55 2.26 8.92
N PRO A 90 8.36 2.51 9.98
CA PRO A 90 8.41 3.84 10.58
C PRO A 90 8.89 4.89 9.58
N GLU A 91 8.41 6.11 9.71
CA GLU A 91 8.77 7.21 8.80
C GLU A 91 10.27 7.54 8.82
N THR A 92 10.96 7.15 9.87
CA THR A 92 12.39 7.40 10.04
C THR A 92 13.28 6.27 9.51
N THR A 93 12.69 5.25 8.90
CA THR A 93 13.46 4.16 8.31
C THR A 93 14.24 4.67 7.11
N HIS A 94 15.52 4.32 7.02
CA HIS A 94 16.35 4.72 5.88
C HIS A 94 15.82 4.10 4.59
N LEU A 95 15.91 4.86 3.51
CA LEU A 95 15.36 4.42 2.22
C LEU A 95 15.99 3.11 1.75
N LEU A 96 17.28 2.91 1.99
CA LEU A 96 17.96 1.66 1.65
C LEU A 96 17.29 0.46 2.34
N ASP A 97 16.97 0.60 3.63
CA ASP A 97 16.31 -0.47 4.38
C ASP A 97 14.89 -0.72 3.88
N CYS A 98 14.19 0.34 3.47
CA CYS A 98 12.87 0.21 2.85
C CYS A 98 12.94 -0.59 1.56
N ILE A 99 13.91 -0.29 0.70
CA ILE A 99 14.11 -0.99 -0.57
C ILE A 99 14.38 -2.47 -0.30
N ASN A 100 15.28 -2.77 0.63
CA ASN A 100 15.63 -4.15 0.97
C ASN A 100 14.42 -4.90 1.51
N LEU A 101 13.62 -4.26 2.37
CA LEU A 101 12.42 -4.88 2.91
C LEU A 101 11.40 -5.19 1.81
N MET A 102 11.16 -4.24 0.90
CA MET A 102 10.25 -4.46 -0.23
C MET A 102 10.70 -5.63 -1.10
N ARG A 103 12.01 -5.73 -1.36
CA ARG A 103 12.57 -6.83 -2.14
C ARG A 103 12.40 -8.17 -1.43
N MET A 104 12.74 -8.23 -0.16
CA MET A 104 12.68 -9.46 0.63
C MET A 104 11.25 -9.95 0.82
N ALA A 105 10.32 -9.03 1.04
CA ALA A 105 8.92 -9.35 1.26
C ALA A 105 8.12 -9.55 -0.03
N GLY A 106 8.68 -9.15 -1.17
CA GLY A 106 7.99 -9.24 -2.46
C GLY A 106 6.83 -8.26 -2.58
N VAL A 107 6.91 -7.12 -1.91
CA VAL A 107 5.87 -6.09 -1.97
C VAL A 107 6.42 -4.84 -2.66
N ARG A 108 5.52 -4.08 -3.31
CA ARG A 108 5.89 -2.87 -4.06
C ARG A 108 5.46 -1.59 -3.34
N ARG A 109 4.72 -1.71 -2.25
CA ARG A 109 4.19 -0.58 -1.49
C ARG A 109 4.15 -0.93 -0.02
N MET A 110 4.43 0.05 0.82
CA MET A 110 4.38 -0.10 2.27
C MET A 110 3.78 1.15 2.90
N PRO A 111 2.82 0.99 3.82
CA PRO A 111 2.39 2.11 4.64
C PRO A 111 3.55 2.60 5.50
N VAL A 112 3.60 3.90 5.70
CA VAL A 112 4.61 4.58 6.53
C VAL A 112 3.93 5.09 7.79
N LEU A 113 4.52 4.81 8.94
CA LEU A 113 3.93 5.10 10.25
C LEU A 113 4.70 6.19 11.00
N ARG A 114 3.94 7.01 11.72
CA ARG A 114 4.44 7.94 12.73
C ARG A 114 3.67 7.66 14.00
N GLU A 115 4.38 7.27 15.06
CA GLU A 115 3.75 6.95 16.35
C GLU A 115 2.59 5.97 16.19
N GLY A 116 2.77 4.95 15.35
CA GLY A 116 1.77 3.90 15.14
C GLY A 116 0.64 4.27 14.19
N LYS A 117 0.62 5.48 13.65
CA LYS A 117 -0.42 5.93 12.72
C LYS A 117 0.13 6.09 11.31
N VAL A 118 -0.68 5.74 10.32
CA VAL A 118 -0.29 5.86 8.92
C VAL A 118 -0.21 7.35 8.53
N VAL A 119 0.95 7.76 8.00
CA VAL A 119 1.17 9.13 7.51
C VAL A 119 1.45 9.18 6.02
N GLY A 120 1.70 8.04 5.38
CA GLY A 120 1.96 8.00 3.95
C GLY A 120 2.08 6.57 3.44
N ILE A 121 2.33 6.45 2.14
CA ILE A 121 2.66 5.19 1.48
C ILE A 121 3.94 5.37 0.71
N LEU A 122 4.86 4.43 0.84
CA LEU A 122 6.08 4.38 0.05
C LEU A 122 5.93 3.29 -1.01
N SER A 123 6.16 3.66 -2.28
CA SER A 123 6.12 2.70 -3.38
C SER A 123 7.47 2.62 -4.08
N LEU A 124 7.72 1.50 -4.77
CA LEU A 124 8.91 1.37 -5.62
C LEU A 124 8.93 2.44 -6.70
N SER A 125 7.76 2.83 -7.23
CA SER A 125 7.67 3.89 -8.24
C SER A 125 8.15 5.24 -7.68
N ASP A 126 7.75 5.57 -6.45
CA ASP A 126 8.20 6.81 -5.79
C ASP A 126 9.71 6.80 -5.57
N VAL A 127 10.25 5.65 -5.17
CA VAL A 127 11.69 5.49 -4.99
C VAL A 127 12.43 5.66 -6.31
N PHE A 128 11.92 5.03 -7.38
CA PHE A 128 12.49 5.15 -8.71
C PHE A 128 12.54 6.62 -9.16
N ASP A 129 11.41 7.32 -9.04
CA ASP A 129 11.32 8.72 -9.43
C ASP A 129 12.33 9.58 -8.65
N ARG A 130 12.49 9.31 -7.37
CA ARG A 130 13.43 10.07 -6.53
C ARG A 130 14.88 9.82 -6.91
N ILE A 131 15.22 8.55 -7.19
CA ILE A 131 16.58 8.18 -7.61
C ILE A 131 16.92 8.85 -8.94
N MET A 132 15.98 8.87 -9.88
CA MET A 132 16.23 9.40 -11.22
C MET A 132 16.33 10.92 -11.27
N LYS A 133 15.93 11.61 -10.20
CA LYS A 133 16.11 13.07 -10.09
C LYS A 133 17.50 13.46 -9.60
N ASN A 134 18.32 12.51 -9.28
CA ASN A 134 19.61 12.78 -8.62
C ASN A 134 20.76 12.86 -9.60
#